data_528c157333f6b7abee4cc3b8d75c73fb
#
_entry.id   528c157333f6b7abee4cc3b8d75c73fb
#
_cell.length_a   1.000
_cell.length_b   1.000
_cell.length_c   1.000
_cell.angle_alpha   90.00
_cell.angle_beta   90.00
_cell.angle_gamma   90.00
#
_symmetry.space_group_name_H-M   'P 1'
#
loop_
_entity.id
_entity.type
_entity.pdbx_description
1 polymer ?
#
loop_
_entity_poly.entity_id
_entity_poly.type
_entity_poly.pdbx_seq_one_letter_code
_entity_poly.pdbx_strand_id
1 'polypeptide(L)'
;VYDREKDSFDKHINDTLIAGDGLCNEKIVEIVVTEGPDRIDELIALGTNFDKEDDGDYKLGKEGGHSEFRILHHKDVTGWEMERALLEAVAEMQNIEIVKHCFVIDIITQHHLGYLVTKSTPDTRCYGVYALNLETNEIETILSNHTYLATGGNGQVYRTTTNPGIATGDGISMVYRAKGRIENMEFIQFHPTALYEAGLVGQAFLITEAVRGDGGILRNKKGEAFMERYDERKDLAPRDIVARAIDNEMKVSGTEHVWLDCTHFEVEKFTEHFPNIYEKCKSIGIDISKDMIPVAPAAHYNCGGIKVDEWGNTSIQNLYAVGECSSTVLHGANRLASNSLLEAMV
;
A
#
# COMPACT_ATOMS: atom_id res chain seq x y z
N VAL A 1 2.54 17.82 -3.15
CA VAL A 1 1.99 19.10 -2.66
C VAL A 1 1.23 19.78 -3.79
N TYR A 2 -0.09 19.74 -3.72
CA TYR A 2 -0.96 20.28 -4.75
C TYR A 2 -1.37 21.74 -4.46
N ASP A 3 -1.81 22.04 -3.24
CA ASP A 3 -2.14 23.40 -2.79
C ASP A 3 -0.91 24.05 -2.13
N ARG A 4 -0.15 24.82 -2.92
CA ARG A 4 1.08 25.50 -2.46
C ARG A 4 0.84 26.70 -1.55
N GLU A 5 -0.39 27.16 -1.37
CA GLU A 5 -0.71 28.24 -0.45
C GLU A 5 -0.82 27.74 1.00
N LYS A 6 -1.32 26.50 1.16
CA LYS A 6 -1.57 25.88 2.48
C LYS A 6 -0.56 24.83 2.86
N ASP A 7 0.05 24.17 1.86
CA ASP A 7 0.98 23.05 2.04
C ASP A 7 2.36 23.35 1.45
N SER A 8 3.38 22.57 1.84
CA SER A 8 4.73 22.67 1.29
C SER A 8 5.41 21.30 1.22
N PHE A 9 6.44 21.18 0.40
CA PHE A 9 7.29 19.99 0.35
C PHE A 9 7.89 19.69 1.72
N ASP A 10 8.38 20.70 2.45
CA ASP A 10 8.96 20.54 3.79
C ASP A 10 7.98 19.93 4.78
N LYS A 11 6.69 20.34 4.75
CA LYS A 11 5.66 19.72 5.58
C LYS A 11 5.45 18.25 5.23
N HIS A 12 5.38 17.89 3.95
CA HIS A 12 5.18 16.52 3.53
C HIS A 12 6.42 15.65 3.83
N ILE A 13 7.64 16.17 3.60
CA ILE A 13 8.90 15.53 4.00
C ILE A 13 8.90 15.25 5.49
N ASN A 14 8.61 16.26 6.32
CA ASN A 14 8.59 16.12 7.77
C ASN A 14 7.54 15.09 8.25
N ASP A 15 6.32 15.11 7.70
CA ASP A 15 5.29 14.13 8.01
C ASP A 15 5.76 12.69 7.69
N THR A 16 6.45 12.51 6.55
CA THR A 16 7.01 11.23 6.13
C THR A 16 8.10 10.74 7.08
N LEU A 17 9.03 11.62 7.46
CA LEU A 17 10.13 11.29 8.39
C LEU A 17 9.61 10.93 9.78
N ILE A 18 8.61 11.66 10.27
CA ILE A 18 7.95 11.36 11.56
C ILE A 18 7.25 10.00 11.49
N ALA A 19 6.49 9.73 10.43
CA ALA A 19 5.79 8.46 10.27
C ALA A 19 6.74 7.26 10.21
N GLY A 20 7.90 7.43 9.56
CA GLY A 20 8.92 6.39 9.40
C GLY A 20 9.82 6.17 10.62
N ASP A 21 9.53 6.83 11.75
CA ASP A 21 10.20 6.67 13.05
C ASP A 21 11.73 6.86 12.99
N GLY A 22 12.19 7.84 12.21
CA GLY A 22 13.60 8.20 12.07
C GLY A 22 14.44 7.22 11.26
N LEU A 23 13.82 6.25 10.60
CA LEU A 23 14.52 5.23 9.79
C LEU A 23 14.41 5.48 8.28
N CYS A 24 13.79 6.56 7.85
CA CYS A 24 13.70 6.93 6.43
C CYS A 24 15.07 7.33 5.86
N ASN A 25 15.25 7.10 4.57
CA ASN A 25 16.31 7.73 3.80
C ASN A 25 15.83 9.12 3.36
N GLU A 26 16.35 10.18 4.01
CA GLU A 26 15.92 11.57 3.77
C GLU A 26 16.03 11.98 2.30
N LYS A 27 17.09 11.55 1.60
CA LYS A 27 17.28 11.82 0.17
C LYS A 27 16.14 11.23 -0.67
N ILE A 28 15.74 10.00 -0.39
CA ILE A 28 14.62 9.34 -1.10
C ILE A 28 13.30 10.03 -0.78
N VAL A 29 13.09 10.43 0.48
CA VAL A 29 11.89 11.19 0.87
C VAL A 29 11.81 12.49 0.08
N GLU A 30 12.92 13.24 -0.03
CA GLU A 30 12.99 14.48 -0.81
C GLU A 30 12.66 14.24 -2.29
N ILE A 31 13.27 13.23 -2.94
CA ILE A 31 13.01 12.88 -4.34
C ILE A 31 11.51 12.59 -4.54
N VAL A 32 10.94 11.66 -3.77
CA VAL A 32 9.56 11.22 -3.96
C VAL A 32 8.56 12.36 -3.72
N VAL A 33 8.79 13.18 -2.70
CA VAL A 33 7.89 14.29 -2.38
C VAL A 33 7.98 15.41 -3.41
N THR A 34 9.18 15.71 -3.92
CA THR A 34 9.37 16.84 -4.85
C THR A 34 8.99 16.49 -6.28
N GLU A 35 9.22 15.26 -6.74
CA GLU A 35 8.86 14.79 -8.08
C GLU A 35 7.42 14.28 -8.19
N GLY A 36 6.80 13.94 -7.05
CA GLY A 36 5.45 13.41 -6.99
C GLY A 36 4.38 14.22 -7.74
N PRO A 37 4.32 15.57 -7.67
CA PRO A 37 3.34 16.35 -8.42
C PRO A 37 3.41 16.12 -9.92
N ASP A 38 4.60 16.06 -10.51
CA ASP A 38 4.78 15.82 -11.95
C ASP A 38 4.26 14.44 -12.35
N ARG A 39 4.47 13.41 -11.51
CA ARG A 39 3.93 12.05 -11.74
C ARG A 39 2.41 12.01 -11.64
N ILE A 40 1.82 12.78 -10.74
CA ILE A 40 0.36 12.93 -10.66
C ILE A 40 -0.20 13.60 -11.91
N ASP A 41 0.44 14.64 -12.40
CA ASP A 41 0.02 15.32 -13.65
C ASP A 41 0.10 14.36 -14.85
N GLU A 42 1.10 13.47 -14.91
CA GLU A 42 1.18 12.41 -15.91
C GLU A 42 0.00 11.41 -15.80
N LEU A 43 -0.37 10.98 -14.58
CA LEU A 43 -1.54 10.11 -14.40
C LEU A 43 -2.83 10.77 -14.86
N ILE A 44 -3.01 12.05 -14.57
CA ILE A 44 -4.16 12.84 -15.03
C ILE A 44 -4.18 12.89 -16.56
N ALA A 45 -3.03 13.14 -17.19
CA ALA A 45 -2.89 13.16 -18.64
C ALA A 45 -3.18 11.77 -19.28
N LEU A 46 -2.92 10.66 -18.56
CA LEU A 46 -3.25 9.30 -18.96
C LEU A 46 -4.72 8.94 -18.70
N GLY A 47 -5.52 9.84 -18.14
CA GLY A 47 -6.97 9.66 -18.00
C GLY A 47 -7.45 9.24 -16.62
N THR A 48 -6.63 9.40 -15.57
CA THR A 48 -7.07 9.19 -14.19
C THR A 48 -8.00 10.31 -13.75
N ASN A 49 -9.17 9.96 -13.23
CA ASN A 49 -10.20 10.89 -12.77
C ASN A 49 -10.18 10.99 -11.24
N PHE A 50 -9.58 12.03 -10.71
CA PHE A 50 -9.68 12.36 -9.29
C PHE A 50 -10.93 13.19 -9.02
N ASP A 51 -11.46 13.08 -7.80
CA ASP A 51 -12.66 13.82 -7.37
C ASP A 51 -12.40 15.33 -7.36
N LYS A 52 -13.44 16.10 -7.72
CA LYS A 52 -13.37 17.55 -7.82
C LYS A 52 -14.47 18.21 -7.00
N GLU A 53 -14.20 19.42 -6.55
CA GLU A 53 -15.18 20.34 -5.98
C GLU A 53 -16.05 20.96 -7.09
N ASP A 54 -17.15 21.62 -6.71
CA ASP A 54 -18.09 22.23 -7.65
C ASP A 54 -17.47 23.33 -8.53
N ASP A 55 -16.39 23.97 -8.09
CA ASP A 55 -15.62 24.98 -8.81
C ASP A 55 -14.61 24.40 -9.81
N GLY A 56 -14.43 23.05 -9.80
CA GLY A 56 -13.56 22.32 -10.69
C GLY A 56 -12.16 22.04 -10.13
N ASP A 57 -11.83 22.57 -8.97
CA ASP A 57 -10.60 22.26 -8.25
C ASP A 57 -10.63 20.82 -7.71
N TYR A 58 -9.46 20.21 -7.49
CA TYR A 58 -9.40 18.87 -6.92
C TYR A 58 -9.79 18.87 -5.45
N LYS A 59 -10.66 17.93 -5.09
CA LYS A 59 -11.02 17.64 -3.71
C LYS A 59 -9.86 16.93 -3.02
N LEU A 60 -9.29 17.55 -2.00
CA LEU A 60 -8.13 17.02 -1.29
C LEU A 60 -8.56 16.35 0.02
N GLY A 61 -8.13 15.11 0.22
CA GLY A 61 -8.28 14.37 1.46
C GLY A 61 -7.13 14.59 2.45
N LYS A 62 -7.38 14.22 3.70
CA LYS A 62 -6.38 14.16 4.76
C LYS A 62 -6.48 12.81 5.47
N GLU A 63 -5.34 12.13 5.62
CA GLU A 63 -5.26 10.87 6.36
C GLU A 63 -4.34 11.02 7.58
N GLY A 64 -4.34 10.02 8.47
CA GLY A 64 -3.54 10.05 9.69
C GLY A 64 -2.04 10.22 9.42
N GLY A 65 -1.40 11.06 10.23
CA GLY A 65 0.00 11.43 10.10
C GLY A 65 0.26 12.61 9.15
N HIS A 66 -0.68 12.99 8.29
CA HIS A 66 -0.55 14.19 7.47
C HIS A 66 -0.89 15.46 8.24
N SER A 67 -0.06 16.50 8.11
CA SER A 67 -0.33 17.81 8.68
C SER A 67 -1.34 18.62 7.87
N GLU A 68 -1.43 18.38 6.54
CA GLU A 68 -2.27 19.14 5.62
C GLU A 68 -3.15 18.24 4.74
N PHE A 69 -4.19 18.83 4.13
CA PHE A 69 -4.98 18.21 3.08
C PHE A 69 -4.19 18.22 1.77
N ARG A 70 -3.77 17.05 1.29
CA ARG A 70 -2.93 16.93 0.09
C ARG A 70 -3.19 15.70 -0.76
N ILE A 71 -4.10 14.84 -0.32
CA ILE A 71 -4.31 13.53 -0.94
C ILE A 71 -5.38 13.64 -2.01
N LEU A 72 -4.99 13.41 -3.26
CA LEU A 72 -5.91 13.21 -4.37
C LEU A 72 -6.56 11.83 -4.25
N HIS A 73 -7.85 11.75 -4.46
CA HIS A 73 -8.60 10.52 -4.32
C HIS A 73 -9.71 10.41 -5.37
N HIS A 74 -10.17 9.18 -5.57
CA HIS A 74 -11.40 8.88 -6.31
C HIS A 74 -12.30 8.07 -5.38
N LYS A 75 -13.23 8.73 -4.70
CA LYS A 75 -14.08 8.13 -3.67
C LYS A 75 -13.24 7.30 -2.69
N ASP A 76 -13.64 6.04 -2.47
CA ASP A 76 -12.92 5.06 -1.64
C ASP A 76 -12.17 3.97 -2.46
N VAL A 77 -11.92 4.24 -3.78
CA VAL A 77 -11.33 3.28 -4.74
C VAL A 77 -10.23 3.89 -5.62
N THR A 78 -9.43 4.78 -5.09
CA THR A 78 -8.39 5.53 -5.84
C THR A 78 -7.45 4.60 -6.62
N GLY A 79 -6.97 3.52 -6.00
CA GLY A 79 -6.06 2.58 -6.67
C GLY A 79 -6.70 1.89 -7.88
N TRP A 80 -7.98 1.53 -7.79
CA TRP A 80 -8.73 0.95 -8.91
C TRP A 80 -8.86 1.94 -10.09
N GLU A 81 -9.14 3.21 -9.81
CA GLU A 81 -9.24 4.24 -10.85
C GLU A 81 -7.90 4.48 -11.57
N MET A 82 -6.79 4.50 -10.81
CA MET A 82 -5.45 4.61 -11.40
C MET A 82 -5.14 3.39 -12.29
N GLU A 83 -5.42 2.18 -11.81
CA GLU A 83 -5.22 0.94 -12.59
C GLU A 83 -6.06 0.94 -13.86
N ARG A 84 -7.35 1.34 -13.79
CA ARG A 84 -8.23 1.47 -14.95
C ARG A 84 -7.63 2.37 -16.02
N ALA A 85 -7.23 3.59 -15.63
CA ALA A 85 -6.68 4.56 -16.56
C ALA A 85 -5.37 4.07 -17.20
N LEU A 86 -4.47 3.48 -16.41
CA LEU A 86 -3.20 2.95 -16.89
C LEU A 86 -3.41 1.76 -17.84
N LEU A 87 -4.33 0.84 -17.54
CA LEU A 87 -4.65 -0.30 -18.44
C LEU A 87 -5.26 0.17 -19.75
N GLU A 88 -6.12 1.18 -19.74
CA GLU A 88 -6.66 1.78 -20.96
C GLU A 88 -5.55 2.44 -21.79
N ALA A 89 -4.65 3.22 -21.16
CA ALA A 89 -3.53 3.84 -21.85
C ALA A 89 -2.58 2.79 -22.47
N VAL A 90 -2.26 1.72 -21.73
CA VAL A 90 -1.40 0.64 -22.21
C VAL A 90 -2.04 -0.11 -23.40
N ALA A 91 -3.36 -0.28 -23.41
CA ALA A 91 -4.07 -0.96 -24.50
C ALA A 91 -3.91 -0.24 -25.86
N GLU A 92 -3.68 1.07 -25.85
CA GLU A 92 -3.42 1.87 -27.06
C GLU A 92 -1.94 1.80 -27.53
N MET A 93 -1.04 1.25 -26.73
CA MET A 93 0.41 1.19 -27.02
C MET A 93 0.78 -0.08 -27.77
N GLN A 94 1.21 0.05 -29.02
CA GLN A 94 1.59 -1.10 -29.88
C GLN A 94 2.91 -1.78 -29.48
N ASN A 95 3.73 -1.14 -28.69
CA ASN A 95 5.03 -1.62 -28.24
C ASN A 95 4.99 -2.32 -26.87
N ILE A 96 3.79 -2.48 -26.28
CA ILE A 96 3.58 -3.18 -25.01
C ILE A 96 2.72 -4.42 -25.26
N GLU A 97 3.20 -5.55 -24.78
CA GLU A 97 2.46 -6.82 -24.79
C GLU A 97 2.10 -7.21 -23.34
N ILE A 98 0.81 -7.43 -23.08
CA ILE A 98 0.32 -7.93 -21.79
C ILE A 98 0.13 -9.44 -21.90
N VAL A 99 0.99 -10.20 -21.22
CA VAL A 99 0.88 -11.66 -21.13
C VAL A 99 0.09 -12.03 -19.86
N LYS A 100 -1.13 -12.52 -20.05
CA LYS A 100 -2.02 -12.97 -18.96
C LYS A 100 -1.83 -14.45 -18.67
N HIS A 101 -2.31 -14.91 -17.50
CA HIS A 101 -2.25 -16.32 -17.08
C HIS A 101 -0.82 -16.88 -17.11
N CYS A 102 0.14 -16.04 -16.72
CA CYS A 102 1.56 -16.36 -16.71
C CYS A 102 2.11 -16.16 -15.29
N PHE A 103 2.59 -17.23 -14.67
CA PHE A 103 3.17 -17.20 -13.33
C PHE A 103 4.69 -17.23 -13.41
N VAL A 104 5.36 -16.17 -12.98
CA VAL A 104 6.83 -16.11 -12.96
C VAL A 104 7.36 -16.98 -11.82
N ILE A 105 8.12 -18.02 -12.16
CA ILE A 105 8.64 -19.02 -11.22
C ILE A 105 9.94 -18.56 -10.57
N ASP A 106 10.90 -18.10 -11.39
CA ASP A 106 12.22 -17.68 -10.92
C ASP A 106 12.95 -16.76 -11.89
N ILE A 107 13.96 -16.07 -11.37
CA ILE A 107 14.87 -15.19 -12.12
C ILE A 107 16.03 -16.03 -12.68
N ILE A 108 16.33 -15.90 -13.96
CA ILE A 108 17.44 -16.56 -14.60
C ILE A 108 18.74 -15.81 -14.32
N THR A 109 19.69 -16.47 -13.66
CA THR A 109 21.02 -15.93 -13.38
C THR A 109 22.10 -16.90 -13.84
N GLN A 110 23.40 -16.56 -13.64
CA GLN A 110 24.53 -17.45 -13.92
C GLN A 110 24.41 -18.82 -13.23
N HIS A 111 23.67 -18.90 -12.12
CA HIS A 111 23.40 -20.18 -11.45
C HIS A 111 22.75 -21.20 -12.39
N HIS A 112 21.81 -20.76 -13.20
CA HIS A 112 21.11 -21.60 -14.19
C HIS A 112 22.01 -22.02 -15.37
N LEU A 113 23.15 -21.35 -15.52
CA LEU A 113 24.20 -21.71 -16.49
C LEU A 113 25.26 -22.64 -15.90
N GLY A 114 25.08 -23.10 -14.66
CA GLY A 114 25.99 -24.01 -13.98
C GLY A 114 27.09 -23.34 -13.13
N TYR A 115 27.06 -22.01 -12.97
CA TYR A 115 28.04 -21.30 -12.14
C TYR A 115 27.58 -21.27 -10.66
N LEU A 116 28.53 -21.33 -9.74
CA LEU A 116 28.24 -21.12 -8.31
C LEU A 116 27.99 -19.63 -8.06
N VAL A 117 26.76 -19.30 -7.64
CA VAL A 117 26.36 -17.96 -7.24
C VAL A 117 26.16 -17.91 -5.72
N THR A 118 26.83 -16.98 -5.05
CA THR A 118 26.74 -16.73 -3.61
C THR A 118 26.42 -15.25 -3.35
N LYS A 119 26.12 -14.87 -2.12
CA LYS A 119 25.91 -13.45 -1.74
C LYS A 119 27.13 -12.55 -2.00
N SER A 120 28.32 -13.13 -2.10
CA SER A 120 29.58 -12.42 -2.39
C SER A 120 30.05 -12.58 -3.84
N THR A 121 29.28 -13.24 -4.71
CA THR A 121 29.62 -13.34 -6.12
C THR A 121 29.50 -11.94 -6.75
N PRO A 122 30.60 -11.38 -7.28
CA PRO A 122 30.52 -10.12 -8.00
C PRO A 122 29.74 -10.31 -9.32
N ASP A 123 29.14 -9.24 -9.79
CA ASP A 123 28.52 -9.18 -11.12
C ASP A 123 27.45 -10.25 -11.41
N THR A 124 26.71 -10.68 -10.38
CA THR A 124 25.51 -11.50 -10.60
C THR A 124 24.54 -10.74 -11.52
N ARG A 125 24.07 -11.41 -12.58
CA ARG A 125 23.27 -10.77 -13.62
C ARG A 125 21.97 -11.53 -13.86
N CYS A 126 20.89 -10.81 -14.08
CA CYS A 126 19.63 -11.31 -14.58
C CYS A 126 19.66 -11.40 -16.12
N TYR A 127 19.16 -12.49 -16.65
CA TYR A 127 19.01 -12.75 -18.09
C TYR A 127 17.55 -12.88 -18.51
N GLY A 128 16.62 -12.77 -17.58
CA GLY A 128 15.19 -12.94 -17.78
C GLY A 128 14.56 -13.79 -16.67
N VAL A 129 13.48 -14.47 -17.02
CA VAL A 129 12.69 -15.25 -16.05
C VAL A 129 12.25 -16.59 -16.64
N TYR A 130 12.00 -17.57 -15.76
CA TYR A 130 11.16 -18.73 -16.06
C TYR A 130 9.73 -18.44 -15.68
N ALA A 131 8.81 -18.69 -16.59
CA ALA A 131 7.40 -18.45 -16.40
C ALA A 131 6.58 -19.69 -16.73
N LEU A 132 5.59 -20.00 -15.89
CA LEU A 132 4.59 -21.03 -16.13
C LEU A 132 3.39 -20.42 -16.84
N ASN A 133 3.13 -20.86 -18.03
CA ASN A 133 1.89 -20.57 -18.72
C ASN A 133 0.78 -21.43 -18.10
N LEU A 134 -0.20 -20.79 -17.45
CA LEU A 134 -1.27 -21.50 -16.71
C LEU A 134 -2.33 -22.10 -17.63
N GLU A 135 -2.36 -21.74 -18.91
CA GLU A 135 -3.30 -22.31 -19.90
C GLU A 135 -2.74 -23.58 -20.51
N THR A 136 -1.45 -23.58 -20.88
CA THR A 136 -0.79 -24.75 -21.48
C THR A 136 -0.12 -25.66 -20.46
N ASN A 137 0.11 -25.17 -19.25
CA ASN A 137 0.87 -25.81 -18.18
C ASN A 137 2.33 -26.11 -18.59
N GLU A 138 2.90 -25.29 -19.46
CA GLU A 138 4.28 -25.39 -19.93
C GLU A 138 5.13 -24.28 -19.29
N ILE A 139 6.42 -24.60 -19.08
CA ILE A 139 7.39 -23.62 -18.57
C ILE A 139 8.09 -22.97 -19.76
N GLU A 140 7.99 -21.65 -19.82
CA GLU A 140 8.62 -20.83 -20.85
C GLU A 140 9.86 -20.13 -20.29
N THR A 141 10.85 -19.92 -21.16
CA THR A 141 12.03 -19.12 -20.88
C THR A 141 11.89 -17.77 -21.57
N ILE A 142 11.70 -16.71 -20.79
CA ILE A 142 11.58 -15.35 -21.29
C ILE A 142 12.90 -14.62 -21.03
N LEU A 143 13.67 -14.36 -22.08
CA LEU A 143 14.94 -13.65 -22.00
C LEU A 143 14.73 -12.15 -22.20
N SER A 144 15.45 -11.34 -21.43
CA SER A 144 15.40 -9.88 -21.49
C SER A 144 16.74 -9.24 -21.15
N ASN A 145 16.98 -8.05 -21.71
CA ASN A 145 18.12 -7.22 -21.32
C ASN A 145 17.92 -6.52 -19.98
N HIS A 146 16.67 -6.24 -19.63
CA HIS A 146 16.27 -5.61 -18.39
C HIS A 146 15.01 -6.28 -17.86
N THR A 147 14.99 -6.58 -16.56
CA THR A 147 13.83 -7.19 -15.88
C THR A 147 13.41 -6.29 -14.75
N TYR A 148 12.15 -5.90 -14.72
CA TYR A 148 11.56 -5.11 -13.63
C TYR A 148 10.62 -5.96 -12.81
N LEU A 149 10.82 -6.00 -11.51
CA LEU A 149 9.92 -6.65 -10.56
C LEU A 149 8.98 -5.59 -9.97
N ALA A 150 7.69 -5.75 -10.25
CA ALA A 150 6.60 -4.92 -9.71
C ALA A 150 5.54 -5.85 -9.09
N THR A 151 5.98 -6.78 -8.24
CA THR A 151 5.21 -7.95 -7.80
C THR A 151 4.38 -7.68 -6.55
N GLY A 152 4.36 -6.44 -6.05
CA GLY A 152 3.63 -6.09 -4.83
C GLY A 152 4.24 -6.71 -3.56
N GLY A 153 3.48 -6.64 -2.48
CA GLY A 153 3.92 -7.05 -1.15
C GLY A 153 3.73 -8.54 -0.82
N ASN A 154 3.77 -8.83 0.46
CA ASN A 154 3.73 -10.19 1.01
C ASN A 154 2.68 -10.39 2.11
N GLY A 155 1.61 -9.60 2.11
CA GLY A 155 0.58 -9.62 3.16
C GLY A 155 -0.06 -10.99 3.39
N GLN A 156 -0.10 -11.87 2.39
CA GLN A 156 -0.64 -13.22 2.50
C GLN A 156 0.18 -14.16 3.41
N VAL A 157 1.37 -13.74 3.86
CA VAL A 157 2.12 -14.44 4.92
C VAL A 157 1.37 -14.39 6.27
N TYR A 158 0.52 -13.38 6.46
CA TYR A 158 -0.26 -13.18 7.67
C TYR A 158 -1.65 -13.82 7.56
N ARG A 159 -2.20 -14.28 8.69
CA ARG A 159 -3.51 -14.92 8.74
C ARG A 159 -4.63 -14.01 8.22
N THR A 160 -4.54 -12.71 8.48
CA THR A 160 -5.48 -11.69 8.03
C THR A 160 -4.73 -10.52 7.44
N THR A 161 -5.08 -10.13 6.24
CA THR A 161 -4.45 -9.03 5.51
C THR A 161 -5.48 -8.25 4.71
N THR A 162 -5.22 -6.98 4.41
CA THR A 162 -6.03 -6.22 3.46
C THR A 162 -5.59 -6.41 2.01
N ASN A 163 -4.48 -7.13 1.80
CA ASN A 163 -3.92 -7.35 0.46
C ASN A 163 -4.66 -8.48 -0.28
N PRO A 164 -4.71 -8.42 -1.62
CA PRO A 164 -5.31 -9.46 -2.45
C PRO A 164 -4.54 -10.78 -2.33
N GLY A 165 -5.18 -11.88 -2.74
CA GLY A 165 -4.63 -13.24 -2.66
C GLY A 165 -3.31 -13.46 -3.40
N ILE A 166 -2.95 -12.55 -4.31
CA ILE A 166 -1.68 -12.58 -5.08
C ILE A 166 -0.52 -11.90 -4.34
N ALA A 167 -0.74 -11.26 -3.19
CA ALA A 167 0.33 -10.60 -2.42
C ALA A 167 1.13 -11.62 -1.59
N THR A 168 1.83 -12.50 -2.26
CA THR A 168 2.53 -13.67 -1.71
C THR A 168 4.04 -13.50 -1.57
N GLY A 169 4.58 -12.32 -1.96
CA GLY A 169 6.00 -12.00 -1.83
C GLY A 169 6.91 -12.71 -2.85
N ASP A 170 6.36 -13.06 -4.01
CA ASP A 170 7.05 -13.87 -5.02
C ASP A 170 8.35 -13.21 -5.53
N GLY A 171 8.31 -11.92 -5.88
CA GLY A 171 9.49 -11.18 -6.34
C GLY A 171 10.59 -11.12 -5.29
N ILE A 172 10.22 -10.85 -4.02
CA ILE A 172 11.17 -10.83 -2.89
C ILE A 172 11.81 -12.21 -2.72
N SER A 173 10.99 -13.28 -2.80
CA SER A 173 11.45 -14.67 -2.69
C SER A 173 12.39 -15.06 -3.83
N MET A 174 12.08 -14.67 -5.07
CA MET A 174 12.93 -14.91 -6.25
C MET A 174 14.30 -14.23 -6.09
N VAL A 175 14.32 -12.96 -5.68
CA VAL A 175 15.58 -12.23 -5.45
C VAL A 175 16.40 -12.86 -4.31
N TYR A 176 15.74 -13.28 -3.22
CA TYR A 176 16.41 -13.99 -2.14
C TYR A 176 17.07 -15.31 -2.61
N ARG A 177 16.35 -16.12 -3.40
CA ARG A 177 16.90 -17.37 -3.99
C ARG A 177 18.08 -17.07 -4.92
N ALA A 178 17.97 -16.01 -5.72
CA ALA A 178 19.03 -15.53 -6.61
C ALA A 178 20.22 -14.88 -5.87
N LYS A 179 20.23 -14.85 -4.52
CA LYS A 179 21.26 -14.26 -3.66
C LYS A 179 21.35 -12.74 -3.73
N GLY A 180 20.31 -12.07 -4.23
CA GLY A 180 20.15 -10.63 -4.17
C GLY A 180 19.93 -10.14 -2.73
N ARG A 181 20.07 -8.84 -2.53
CA ARG A 181 19.88 -8.21 -1.22
C ARG A 181 18.42 -7.87 -0.97
N ILE A 182 17.95 -8.24 0.21
CA ILE A 182 16.66 -7.81 0.77
C ILE A 182 16.91 -7.16 2.12
N GLU A 183 16.07 -6.22 2.51
CA GLU A 183 16.22 -5.51 3.79
C GLU A 183 14.86 -5.12 4.38
N ASN A 184 14.86 -4.82 5.69
CA ASN A 184 13.72 -4.27 6.44
C ASN A 184 12.45 -5.14 6.41
N MET A 185 12.58 -6.46 6.25
CA MET A 185 11.46 -7.38 6.16
C MET A 185 10.64 -7.51 7.45
N GLU A 186 11.19 -7.05 8.57
CA GLU A 186 10.52 -6.95 9.87
C GLU A 186 9.48 -5.82 9.95
N PHE A 187 9.56 -4.84 9.07
CA PHE A 187 8.66 -3.68 9.08
C PHE A 187 7.42 -3.92 8.24
N ILE A 188 6.46 -4.61 8.82
CA ILE A 188 5.13 -4.80 8.23
C ILE A 188 4.16 -3.84 8.90
N GLN A 189 3.57 -2.94 8.12
CA GLN A 189 2.53 -2.05 8.60
C GLN A 189 1.21 -2.82 8.72
N PHE A 190 0.56 -2.70 9.86
CA PHE A 190 -0.81 -3.15 10.07
C PHE A 190 -1.77 -1.98 9.86
N HIS A 191 -2.78 -2.17 9.02
CA HIS A 191 -3.88 -1.21 8.93
C HIS A 191 -4.78 -1.38 10.14
N PRO A 192 -5.10 -0.30 10.88
CA PRO A 192 -5.85 -0.39 12.13
C PRO A 192 -7.27 -0.92 11.94
N THR A 193 -7.93 -0.54 10.84
CA THR A 193 -9.36 -0.70 10.63
C THR A 193 -9.65 -1.58 9.41
N ALA A 194 -9.29 -2.87 9.45
CA ALA A 194 -9.87 -3.87 8.56
C ALA A 194 -11.20 -4.37 9.15
N LEU A 195 -12.19 -4.59 8.30
CA LEU A 195 -13.48 -5.13 8.72
C LEU A 195 -13.28 -6.51 9.37
N TYR A 196 -13.75 -6.66 10.59
CA TYR A 196 -13.70 -7.95 11.27
C TYR A 196 -14.88 -8.83 10.86
N GLU A 197 -14.57 -9.99 10.32
CA GLU A 197 -15.53 -11.06 10.05
C GLU A 197 -15.06 -12.33 10.78
N ALA A 198 -15.92 -12.90 11.66
CA ALA A 198 -15.53 -14.02 12.49
C ALA A 198 -15.09 -15.24 11.67
N GLY A 199 -13.89 -15.75 11.95
CA GLY A 199 -13.32 -16.91 11.26
C GLY A 199 -12.68 -16.62 9.91
N LEU A 200 -12.65 -15.36 9.46
CA LEU A 200 -11.99 -14.98 8.21
C LEU A 200 -10.49 -15.32 8.25
N VAL A 201 -10.01 -15.91 7.17
CA VAL A 201 -8.59 -16.12 6.89
C VAL A 201 -8.29 -15.57 5.50
N GLY A 202 -7.21 -14.81 5.35
CA GLY A 202 -6.83 -14.17 4.09
C GLY A 202 -7.27 -12.71 4.01
N GLN A 203 -7.86 -12.32 2.88
CA GLN A 203 -8.16 -10.93 2.59
C GLN A 203 -9.38 -10.42 3.39
N ALA A 204 -9.14 -9.42 4.26
CA ALA A 204 -10.18 -8.66 4.95
C ALA A 204 -10.52 -7.39 4.15
N PHE A 205 -11.77 -6.98 4.20
CA PHE A 205 -12.21 -5.74 3.57
C PHE A 205 -11.63 -4.53 4.31
N LEU A 206 -11.02 -3.60 3.59
CA LEU A 206 -10.43 -2.40 4.16
C LEU A 206 -11.50 -1.35 4.46
N ILE A 207 -11.59 -0.92 5.73
CA ILE A 207 -12.28 0.33 6.08
C ILE A 207 -11.23 1.43 6.02
N THR A 208 -11.27 2.25 4.97
CA THR A 208 -10.25 3.27 4.71
C THR A 208 -10.05 4.20 5.90
N GLU A 209 -8.83 4.69 6.04
CA GLU A 209 -8.47 5.66 7.08
C GLU A 209 -9.25 6.97 6.95
N ALA A 210 -9.68 7.33 5.75
CA ALA A 210 -10.48 8.50 5.50
C ALA A 210 -11.78 8.54 6.34
N VAL A 211 -12.37 7.38 6.68
CA VAL A 211 -13.53 7.31 7.59
C VAL A 211 -13.21 7.90 8.97
N ARG A 212 -11.98 7.64 9.48
CA ARG A 212 -11.52 8.27 10.73
C ARG A 212 -11.16 9.75 10.49
N GLY A 213 -10.65 10.08 9.31
CA GLY A 213 -10.41 11.45 8.85
C GLY A 213 -11.68 12.30 8.88
N ASP A 214 -12.79 11.74 8.46
CA ASP A 214 -14.11 12.39 8.45
C ASP A 214 -14.79 12.40 9.84
N GLY A 215 -14.18 11.77 10.86
CA GLY A 215 -14.67 11.82 12.23
C GLY A 215 -15.14 10.48 12.83
N GLY A 216 -14.90 9.34 12.17
CA GLY A 216 -15.18 8.02 12.75
C GLY A 216 -14.38 7.78 14.05
N ILE A 217 -15.03 7.27 15.09
CA ILE A 217 -14.51 7.16 16.45
C ILE A 217 -14.32 5.68 16.83
N LEU A 218 -13.10 5.32 17.24
CA LEU A 218 -12.82 3.98 17.76
C LEU A 218 -13.35 3.80 19.18
N ARG A 219 -14.13 2.74 19.40
CA ARG A 219 -14.71 2.39 20.70
C ARG A 219 -14.36 0.98 21.12
N ASN A 220 -14.12 0.82 22.43
CA ASN A 220 -13.88 -0.49 23.03
C ASN A 220 -15.20 -1.22 23.35
N LYS A 221 -15.09 -2.43 23.95
CA LYS A 221 -16.25 -3.28 24.34
C LYS A 221 -17.27 -2.59 25.23
N LYS A 222 -16.88 -1.54 25.96
CA LYS A 222 -17.77 -0.78 26.85
C LYS A 222 -18.43 0.41 26.14
N GLY A 223 -18.13 0.63 24.85
CA GLY A 223 -18.58 1.78 24.09
C GLY A 223 -17.78 3.07 24.35
N GLU A 224 -16.67 3.00 25.08
CA GLU A 224 -15.81 4.14 25.40
C GLU A 224 -14.88 4.45 24.22
N ALA A 225 -14.75 5.72 23.84
CA ALA A 225 -13.70 6.21 22.98
C ALA A 225 -12.36 6.07 23.72
N PHE A 226 -11.39 5.36 23.15
CA PHE A 226 -10.17 5.00 23.89
C PHE A 226 -8.91 5.67 23.39
N MET A 227 -8.88 6.18 22.17
CA MET A 227 -7.65 6.65 21.53
C MET A 227 -6.96 7.81 22.26
N GLU A 228 -7.70 8.67 22.93
CA GLU A 228 -7.12 9.79 23.71
C GLU A 228 -6.26 9.34 24.92
N ARG A 229 -6.34 8.07 25.32
CA ARG A 229 -5.44 7.48 26.33
C ARG A 229 -4.08 7.08 25.77
N TYR A 230 -3.97 7.00 24.44
CA TYR A 230 -2.78 6.51 23.74
C TYR A 230 -2.03 7.62 22.99
N ASP A 231 -2.75 8.59 22.40
CA ASP A 231 -2.14 9.68 21.63
C ASP A 231 -3.04 10.92 21.63
N GLU A 232 -2.43 12.11 21.69
CA GLU A 232 -3.15 13.40 21.68
C GLU A 232 -3.92 13.65 20.38
N ARG A 233 -3.46 13.07 19.24
CA ARG A 233 -4.11 13.13 17.93
C ARG A 233 -5.32 12.18 17.81
N LYS A 234 -5.58 11.39 18.85
CA LYS A 234 -6.70 10.46 18.96
C LYS A 234 -6.77 9.49 17.76
N ASP A 235 -7.93 9.39 17.13
CA ASP A 235 -8.20 8.49 16.01
C ASP A 235 -7.41 8.84 14.74
N LEU A 236 -6.77 10.03 14.68
CA LEU A 236 -5.89 10.49 13.61
C LEU A 236 -4.40 10.32 13.93
N ALA A 237 -4.04 9.59 14.97
CA ALA A 237 -2.66 9.19 15.22
C ALA A 237 -2.14 8.29 14.08
N PRO A 238 -0.81 8.18 13.87
CA PRO A 238 -0.21 7.26 12.91
C PRO A 238 -0.70 5.82 13.06
N ARG A 239 -0.75 5.09 11.96
CA ARG A 239 -1.34 3.75 11.88
C ARG A 239 -0.80 2.76 12.88
N ASP A 240 0.51 2.80 13.12
CA ASP A 240 1.18 1.93 14.09
C ASP A 240 0.70 2.18 15.52
N ILE A 241 0.52 3.44 15.91
CA ILE A 241 -0.02 3.83 17.23
C ILE A 241 -1.46 3.34 17.37
N VAL A 242 -2.30 3.60 16.36
CA VAL A 242 -3.71 3.17 16.40
C VAL A 242 -3.83 1.64 16.41
N ALA A 243 -3.04 0.94 15.59
CA ALA A 243 -3.06 -0.51 15.54
C ALA A 243 -2.63 -1.15 16.87
N ARG A 244 -1.58 -0.61 17.51
CA ARG A 244 -1.15 -1.07 18.85
C ARG A 244 -2.17 -0.74 19.93
N ALA A 245 -2.84 0.41 19.85
CA ALA A 245 -3.91 0.76 20.79
C ALA A 245 -5.09 -0.20 20.67
N ILE A 246 -5.53 -0.52 19.44
CA ILE A 246 -6.60 -1.50 19.20
C ILE A 246 -6.20 -2.88 19.72
N ASP A 247 -5.00 -3.37 19.38
CA ASP A 247 -4.49 -4.66 19.86
C ASP A 247 -4.48 -4.75 21.40
N ASN A 248 -4.07 -3.65 22.07
CA ASN A 248 -4.12 -3.59 23.52
C ASN A 248 -5.55 -3.62 24.09
N GLU A 249 -6.48 -2.86 23.50
CA GLU A 249 -7.89 -2.88 23.91
C GLU A 249 -8.53 -4.28 23.70
N MET A 250 -8.21 -4.95 22.60
CA MET A 250 -8.65 -6.32 22.33
C MET A 250 -8.11 -7.30 23.39
N LYS A 251 -6.82 -7.22 23.71
CA LYS A 251 -6.18 -8.08 24.74
C LYS A 251 -6.76 -7.84 26.13
N VAL A 252 -6.91 -6.58 26.52
CA VAL A 252 -7.46 -6.21 27.85
C VAL A 252 -8.92 -6.62 28.01
N SER A 253 -9.72 -6.49 26.93
CA SER A 253 -11.16 -6.81 26.97
C SER A 253 -11.48 -8.27 26.65
N GLY A 254 -10.50 -9.05 26.15
CA GLY A 254 -10.71 -10.42 25.67
C GLY A 254 -11.63 -10.48 24.45
N THR A 255 -11.56 -9.47 23.57
CA THR A 255 -12.34 -9.42 22.31
C THR A 255 -11.43 -9.61 21.10
N GLU A 256 -12.00 -10.05 19.99
CA GLU A 256 -11.28 -10.23 18.72
C GLU A 256 -11.35 -9.00 17.81
N HIS A 257 -12.08 -7.95 18.22
CA HIS A 257 -12.24 -6.68 17.50
C HIS A 257 -12.58 -5.54 18.46
N VAL A 258 -12.49 -4.34 17.96
CA VAL A 258 -13.07 -3.11 18.49
C VAL A 258 -14.14 -2.58 17.52
N TRP A 259 -14.73 -1.46 17.81
CA TRP A 259 -15.79 -0.87 16.98
C TRP A 259 -15.38 0.49 16.46
N LEU A 260 -15.66 0.73 15.19
CA LEU A 260 -15.61 2.05 14.57
C LEU A 260 -17.03 2.61 14.53
N ASP A 261 -17.25 3.65 15.32
CA ASP A 261 -18.53 4.33 15.43
C ASP A 261 -18.67 5.39 14.35
N CYS A 262 -19.59 5.17 13.44
CA CYS A 262 -20.00 6.07 12.37
C CYS A 262 -21.46 6.51 12.50
N THR A 263 -22.14 6.18 13.61
CA THR A 263 -23.60 6.39 13.78
C THR A 263 -24.01 7.85 13.84
N HIS A 264 -23.07 8.76 14.02
CA HIS A 264 -23.29 10.21 14.04
C HIS A 264 -23.19 10.87 12.65
N PHE A 265 -22.78 10.12 11.61
CA PHE A 265 -22.75 10.63 10.24
C PHE A 265 -24.15 10.71 9.62
N GLU A 266 -24.34 11.68 8.75
CA GLU A 266 -25.47 11.69 7.82
C GLU A 266 -25.27 10.57 6.79
N VAL A 267 -26.21 9.65 6.68
CA VAL A 267 -26.08 8.44 5.84
C VAL A 267 -25.82 8.80 4.38
N GLU A 268 -26.49 9.83 3.88
CA GLU A 268 -26.35 10.31 2.51
C GLU A 268 -24.91 10.76 2.22
N LYS A 269 -24.31 11.56 3.12
CA LYS A 269 -22.91 12.01 2.99
C LYS A 269 -21.93 10.86 3.11
N PHE A 270 -22.16 9.94 4.06
CA PHE A 270 -21.31 8.75 4.20
C PHE A 270 -21.36 7.89 2.94
N THR A 271 -22.55 7.69 2.36
CA THR A 271 -22.73 6.89 1.14
C THR A 271 -22.08 7.55 -0.08
N GLU A 272 -22.11 8.87 -0.15
CA GLU A 272 -21.46 9.63 -1.23
C GLU A 272 -19.93 9.50 -1.17
N HIS A 273 -19.33 9.63 0.04
CA HIS A 273 -17.87 9.56 0.24
C HIS A 273 -17.34 8.12 0.20
N PHE A 274 -18.08 7.16 0.78
CA PHE A 274 -17.63 5.78 1.00
C PHE A 274 -18.65 4.75 0.49
N PRO A 275 -19.01 4.79 -0.81
CA PRO A 275 -20.07 3.95 -1.36
C PRO A 275 -19.79 2.45 -1.21
N ASN A 276 -18.53 2.02 -1.40
CA ASN A 276 -18.17 0.60 -1.31
C ASN A 276 -18.18 0.11 0.14
N ILE A 277 -17.75 0.93 1.10
CA ILE A 277 -17.82 0.61 2.53
C ILE A 277 -19.29 0.49 2.95
N TYR A 278 -20.13 1.43 2.53
CA TYR A 278 -21.58 1.39 2.83
C TYR A 278 -22.22 0.10 2.31
N GLU A 279 -22.00 -0.24 1.04
CA GLU A 279 -22.56 -1.45 0.43
C GLU A 279 -22.01 -2.72 1.07
N LYS A 280 -20.72 -2.78 1.41
CA LYS A 280 -20.13 -3.92 2.13
C LYS A 280 -20.77 -4.09 3.52
N CYS A 281 -20.88 -3.04 4.31
CA CYS A 281 -21.52 -3.06 5.63
C CYS A 281 -22.97 -3.56 5.52
N LYS A 282 -23.75 -2.98 4.60
CA LYS A 282 -25.13 -3.36 4.33
C LYS A 282 -25.26 -4.83 3.91
N SER A 283 -24.34 -5.33 3.08
CA SER A 283 -24.36 -6.73 2.59
C SER A 283 -24.20 -7.77 3.70
N ILE A 284 -23.55 -7.38 4.81
CA ILE A 284 -23.35 -8.25 5.99
C ILE A 284 -24.28 -7.89 7.16
N GLY A 285 -25.30 -7.03 6.89
CA GLY A 285 -26.36 -6.71 7.85
C GLY A 285 -26.02 -5.61 8.85
N ILE A 286 -24.97 -4.80 8.60
CA ILE A 286 -24.60 -3.62 9.42
C ILE A 286 -25.30 -2.39 8.86
N ASP A 287 -26.16 -1.76 9.65
CA ASP A 287 -26.78 -0.46 9.38
C ASP A 287 -25.95 0.64 10.04
N ILE A 288 -25.14 1.35 9.29
CA ILE A 288 -24.20 2.38 9.80
C ILE A 288 -24.89 3.51 10.56
N SER A 289 -26.21 3.70 10.38
CA SER A 289 -26.97 4.69 11.13
C SER A 289 -27.28 4.28 12.58
N LYS A 290 -27.06 3.00 12.91
CA LYS A 290 -27.43 2.40 14.21
C LYS A 290 -26.32 1.52 14.79
N ASP A 291 -25.57 0.86 13.89
CA ASP A 291 -24.60 -0.16 14.24
C ASP A 291 -23.19 0.39 14.05
N MET A 292 -22.30 0.10 15.00
CA MET A 292 -20.88 0.36 14.84
C MET A 292 -20.22 -0.74 14.00
N ILE A 293 -19.24 -0.38 13.19
CA ILE A 293 -18.52 -1.30 12.32
C ILE A 293 -17.46 -2.07 13.14
N PRO A 294 -17.50 -3.42 13.21
CA PRO A 294 -16.46 -4.19 13.88
C PRO A 294 -15.16 -4.13 13.06
N VAL A 295 -14.06 -3.75 13.70
CA VAL A 295 -12.74 -3.59 13.05
C VAL A 295 -11.62 -4.20 13.89
N ALA A 296 -10.60 -4.73 13.19
CA ALA A 296 -9.38 -5.24 13.80
C ALA A 296 -8.17 -4.92 12.93
N PRO A 297 -6.95 -4.85 13.50
CA PRO A 297 -5.75 -4.67 12.72
C PRO A 297 -5.48 -5.86 11.78
N ALA A 298 -5.07 -5.57 10.55
CA ALA A 298 -4.67 -6.57 9.56
C ALA A 298 -3.38 -6.14 8.84
N ALA A 299 -2.55 -7.11 8.43
CA ALA A 299 -1.35 -6.82 7.66
C ALA A 299 -1.73 -6.07 6.37
N HIS A 300 -1.00 -5.00 6.05
CA HIS A 300 -1.43 -4.07 5.02
C HIS A 300 -0.33 -3.69 4.04
N TYR A 301 0.88 -3.39 4.51
CA TYR A 301 1.96 -2.93 3.66
C TYR A 301 3.32 -3.39 4.16
N ASN A 302 4.16 -3.86 3.23
CA ASN A 302 5.55 -4.21 3.51
C ASN A 302 6.44 -2.98 3.30
N CYS A 303 6.99 -2.41 4.39
CA CYS A 303 7.89 -1.26 4.29
C CYS A 303 9.31 -1.62 3.86
N GLY A 304 9.68 -2.91 3.95
CA GLY A 304 10.91 -3.47 3.42
C GLY A 304 10.72 -4.17 2.09
N GLY A 305 11.74 -4.90 1.65
CA GLY A 305 11.68 -5.64 0.39
C GLY A 305 13.05 -5.83 -0.26
N ILE A 306 13.05 -5.87 -1.59
CA ILE A 306 14.25 -5.94 -2.41
C ILE A 306 15.00 -4.60 -2.28
N LYS A 307 16.25 -4.66 -1.78
CA LYS A 307 17.08 -3.45 -1.66
C LYS A 307 17.38 -2.84 -3.01
N VAL A 308 17.05 -1.57 -3.18
CA VAL A 308 17.31 -0.79 -4.39
C VAL A 308 17.99 0.55 -4.10
N ASP A 309 18.57 1.15 -5.13
CA ASP A 309 18.99 2.55 -5.13
C ASP A 309 17.85 3.47 -5.64
N GLU A 310 18.15 4.77 -5.79
CA GLU A 310 17.21 5.78 -6.29
C GLU A 310 16.72 5.58 -7.73
N TRP A 311 17.30 4.64 -8.46
CA TRP A 311 16.95 4.27 -9.84
C TRP A 311 16.26 2.90 -9.95
N GLY A 312 15.91 2.31 -8.81
CA GLY A 312 15.35 0.95 -8.75
C GLY A 312 16.35 -0.17 -9.03
N ASN A 313 17.66 0.11 -9.15
CA ASN A 313 18.66 -0.93 -9.37
C ASN A 313 18.79 -1.83 -8.14
N THR A 314 18.71 -3.14 -8.36
CA THR A 314 18.98 -4.13 -7.32
C THR A 314 20.47 -4.47 -7.23
N SER A 315 20.83 -5.35 -6.31
CA SER A 315 22.19 -5.91 -6.23
C SER A 315 22.52 -6.91 -7.34
N ILE A 316 21.58 -7.21 -8.24
CA ILE A 316 21.72 -8.09 -9.40
C ILE A 316 21.66 -7.22 -10.65
N GLN A 317 22.70 -7.25 -11.48
CA GLN A 317 22.74 -6.45 -12.71
C GLN A 317 21.57 -6.79 -13.63
N ASN A 318 21.02 -5.79 -14.33
CA ASN A 318 19.87 -5.89 -15.23
C ASN A 318 18.54 -6.30 -14.54
N LEU A 319 18.51 -6.29 -13.22
CA LEU A 319 17.33 -6.55 -12.43
C LEU A 319 16.97 -5.29 -11.61
N TYR A 320 15.76 -4.85 -11.76
CA TYR A 320 15.19 -3.68 -11.09
C TYR A 320 13.98 -4.10 -10.25
N ALA A 321 13.68 -3.34 -9.21
CA ALA A 321 12.45 -3.54 -8.45
C ALA A 321 11.81 -2.18 -8.14
N VAL A 322 10.47 -2.14 -8.22
CA VAL A 322 9.67 -0.92 -8.06
C VAL A 322 8.41 -1.21 -7.25
N GLY A 323 7.87 -0.19 -6.60
CA GLY A 323 6.69 -0.31 -5.75
C GLY A 323 6.92 -1.19 -4.52
N GLU A 324 5.86 -1.75 -3.95
CA GLU A 324 5.88 -2.41 -2.64
C GLU A 324 6.83 -3.62 -2.52
N CYS A 325 7.25 -4.25 -3.62
CA CYS A 325 8.25 -5.32 -3.53
C CYS A 325 9.68 -4.79 -3.32
N SER A 326 9.91 -3.50 -3.51
CA SER A 326 11.21 -2.84 -3.34
C SER A 326 11.37 -2.22 -1.95
N SER A 327 12.58 -1.95 -1.56
CA SER A 327 12.95 -1.16 -0.38
C SER A 327 13.88 -0.04 -0.80
N THR A 328 13.32 1.17 -0.93
CA THR A 328 14.05 2.43 -1.11
C THR A 328 14.42 3.07 0.22
N VAL A 329 13.84 2.54 1.32
CA VAL A 329 13.85 3.11 2.67
C VAL A 329 13.10 4.45 2.76
N LEU A 330 12.17 4.72 1.82
CA LEU A 330 11.24 5.86 1.91
C LEU A 330 10.43 5.80 3.20
N HIS A 331 9.93 4.61 3.51
CA HIS A 331 8.93 4.43 4.56
C HIS A 331 9.51 4.21 5.96
N GLY A 332 10.83 3.99 6.08
CA GLY A 332 11.42 3.66 7.37
C GLY A 332 10.71 2.47 8.04
N ALA A 333 10.35 2.59 9.31
CA ALA A 333 9.65 1.54 10.06
C ALA A 333 8.13 1.50 9.81
N ASN A 334 7.53 2.58 9.27
CA ASN A 334 6.09 2.69 9.14
C ASN A 334 5.71 3.71 8.06
N ARG A 335 4.95 3.28 7.07
CA ARG A 335 4.56 4.09 5.91
C ARG A 335 3.56 5.18 6.28
N LEU A 336 3.83 6.42 5.88
CA LEU A 336 2.82 7.47 5.85
C LEU A 336 1.75 7.09 4.80
N ALA A 337 0.49 7.28 5.14
CA ALA A 337 -0.64 6.98 4.26
C ALA A 337 -0.46 7.64 2.87
N SER A 338 -0.91 6.97 1.82
CA SER A 338 -0.86 7.40 0.42
C SER A 338 0.55 7.54 -0.22
N ASN A 339 1.64 7.49 0.54
CA ASN A 339 3.00 7.55 -0.03
C ASN A 339 3.38 6.30 -0.86
N SER A 340 2.69 5.17 -0.70
CA SER A 340 3.03 3.93 -1.44
C SER A 340 2.83 4.04 -2.95
N LEU A 341 1.71 4.64 -3.38
CA LEU A 341 1.45 4.84 -4.80
C LEU A 341 2.39 5.92 -5.37
N LEU A 342 2.69 6.95 -4.58
CA LEU A 342 3.62 8.00 -4.99
C LEU A 342 5.03 7.44 -5.22
N GLU A 343 5.53 6.58 -4.30
CA GLU A 343 6.82 5.88 -4.47
C GLU A 343 6.85 5.01 -5.73
N ALA A 344 5.75 4.33 -6.01
CA ALA A 344 5.68 3.45 -7.18
C ALA A 344 5.68 4.21 -8.53
N MET A 345 5.37 5.50 -8.51
CA MET A 345 5.31 6.36 -9.70
C MET A 345 6.59 7.17 -9.94
N VAL A 346 7.30 7.55 -8.88
CA VAL A 346 8.56 8.31 -8.94
C VAL A 346 9.73 7.38 -9.19
#